data_36bf50f0fbc14e4599561d3ea40af262
#
_entry.id   36bf50f0fbc14e4599561d3ea40af262
#
_cell.length_a   1.000
_cell.length_b   1.000
_cell.length_c   1.000
_cell.angle_alpha   90.00
_cell.angle_beta   90.00
_cell.angle_gamma   90.00
#
_symmetry.space_group_name_H-M   'P 1'
#
loop_
_entity.id
_entity.type
_entity.pdbx_description
1 polymer ?
#
loop_
_entity_poly.entity_id
_entity_poly.type
_entity_poly.pdbx_seq_one_letter_code
_entity_poly.pdbx_strand_id
1 'polypeptide(L)'
;TGMTQATADNYRAKKAEAERISSEAQSVIDNGDATSEEIAQVKAKVEKALTALNQAKSDLTADTSALQQAVQQLDRTGTTTGMRPASITAYNQAMQALNPDLTQARQKADAIINKPIRTVQEVQDALRQVDQVNERITQAINQLQPLANNSELKTAKAKLDDEINQTVSTDGMTTESINAYQQAKQAAQAESEAAQQVINNGDATEQDIANEKAKVEDKYNALKQAIANLTPDVSPLERAK
;
A
#
# COMPACT_ATOMS: atom_id res chain seq x y z
N THR A 1 -16.13 30.06 5.24
CA THR A 1 -15.08 29.04 5.13
C THR A 1 -15.46 28.00 4.08
N GLY A 2 -14.46 27.40 3.39
CA GLY A 2 -14.68 26.30 2.44
C GLY A 2 -15.13 26.71 1.04
N MET A 3 -15.21 28.00 0.74
CA MET A 3 -15.51 28.51 -0.60
C MET A 3 -14.21 28.78 -1.37
N THR A 4 -14.29 28.81 -2.72
CA THR A 4 -13.15 29.22 -3.52
C THR A 4 -12.75 30.64 -3.16
N GLN A 5 -11.45 30.94 -3.21
CA GLN A 5 -10.93 32.27 -2.90
C GLN A 5 -11.59 33.35 -3.76
N ALA A 6 -11.71 33.10 -5.06
CA ALA A 6 -12.27 34.07 -6.00
C ALA A 6 -13.73 34.45 -5.68
N THR A 7 -14.61 33.46 -5.40
CA THR A 7 -16.02 33.73 -5.10
C THR A 7 -16.21 34.34 -3.72
N ALA A 8 -15.39 33.95 -2.73
CA ALA A 8 -15.39 34.54 -1.40
C ALA A 8 -14.94 36.02 -1.43
N ASP A 9 -13.90 36.33 -2.19
CA ASP A 9 -13.40 37.71 -2.32
C ASP A 9 -14.40 38.60 -3.04
N ASN A 10 -15.00 38.12 -4.11
CA ASN A 10 -16.07 38.86 -4.81
C ASN A 10 -17.25 39.15 -3.87
N TYR A 11 -17.71 38.15 -3.11
CA TYR A 11 -18.78 38.36 -2.12
C TYR A 11 -18.40 39.40 -1.05
N ARG A 12 -17.18 39.35 -0.50
CA ARG A 12 -16.71 40.32 0.49
C ARG A 12 -16.66 41.74 -0.09
N ALA A 13 -16.17 41.88 -1.32
CA ALA A 13 -16.12 43.19 -2.01
C ALA A 13 -17.52 43.77 -2.23
N LYS A 14 -18.47 42.94 -2.69
CA LYS A 14 -19.85 43.40 -2.89
C LYS A 14 -20.57 43.69 -1.58
N LYS A 15 -20.25 42.94 -0.51
CA LYS A 15 -20.77 43.24 0.82
C LYS A 15 -20.26 44.56 1.36
N ALA A 16 -18.96 44.83 1.26
CA ALA A 16 -18.35 46.09 1.69
C ALA A 16 -18.94 47.29 0.92
N GLU A 17 -19.14 47.16 -0.39
CA GLU A 17 -19.78 48.17 -1.21
C GLU A 17 -21.24 48.43 -0.80
N ALA A 18 -22.01 47.37 -0.56
CA ALA A 18 -23.38 47.48 -0.09
C ALA A 18 -23.46 48.18 1.29
N GLU A 19 -22.56 47.89 2.19
CA GLU A 19 -22.45 48.53 3.53
C GLU A 19 -22.11 50.05 3.37
N ARG A 20 -21.20 50.39 2.47
CA ARG A 20 -20.86 51.78 2.13
C ARG A 20 -22.03 52.52 1.60
N ILE A 21 -22.75 51.94 0.60
CA ILE A 21 -23.94 52.55 -0.01
C ILE A 21 -25.10 52.69 1.00
N SER A 22 -25.24 51.70 1.91
CA SER A 22 -26.23 51.77 2.99
C SER A 22 -25.95 52.94 3.92
N SER A 23 -24.71 53.20 4.26
CA SER A 23 -24.31 54.38 5.08
C SER A 23 -24.53 55.68 4.33
N GLU A 24 -24.27 55.76 3.01
CA GLU A 24 -24.57 56.93 2.17
C GLU A 24 -26.10 57.16 2.14
N ALA A 25 -26.91 56.14 1.96
CA ALA A 25 -28.36 56.22 1.98
C ALA A 25 -28.91 56.74 3.33
N GLN A 26 -28.32 56.27 4.45
CA GLN A 26 -28.71 56.76 5.78
C GLN A 26 -28.42 58.23 5.95
N SER A 27 -27.27 58.70 5.43
CA SER A 27 -26.93 60.13 5.47
C SER A 27 -27.92 61.00 4.66
N VAL A 28 -28.43 60.49 3.54
CA VAL A 28 -29.46 61.21 2.74
C VAL A 28 -30.81 61.19 3.45
N ILE A 29 -31.17 60.05 4.11
CA ILE A 29 -32.39 59.96 4.90
C ILE A 29 -32.41 60.94 6.08
N ASP A 30 -31.26 61.10 6.73
CA ASP A 30 -31.09 61.99 7.89
C ASP A 30 -31.00 63.45 7.52
N ASN A 31 -30.82 63.77 6.23
CA ASN A 31 -30.72 65.13 5.70
C ASN A 31 -32.13 65.66 5.40
N GLY A 32 -32.65 66.54 6.22
CA GLY A 32 -33.99 67.15 6.05
C GLY A 32 -34.10 68.01 4.79
N ASP A 33 -32.98 68.45 4.20
CA ASP A 33 -32.92 69.27 3.00
C ASP A 33 -32.63 68.49 1.69
N ALA A 34 -32.66 67.13 1.77
CA ALA A 34 -32.38 66.27 0.62
C ALA A 34 -33.41 66.50 -0.49
N THR A 35 -32.93 66.67 -1.73
CA THR A 35 -33.77 66.87 -2.91
C THR A 35 -34.37 65.51 -3.38
N SER A 36 -35.49 65.59 -4.11
CA SER A 36 -36.09 64.38 -4.72
C SER A 36 -35.12 63.67 -5.68
N GLU A 37 -34.25 64.44 -6.38
CA GLU A 37 -33.24 63.87 -7.27
C GLU A 37 -32.16 63.10 -6.50
N GLU A 38 -31.63 63.68 -5.39
CA GLU A 38 -30.65 62.99 -4.53
C GLU A 38 -31.22 61.71 -3.90
N ILE A 39 -32.46 61.75 -3.46
CA ILE A 39 -33.17 60.59 -2.97
C ILE A 39 -33.30 59.51 -4.05
N ALA A 40 -33.70 59.88 -5.29
CA ALA A 40 -33.82 58.96 -6.42
C ALA A 40 -32.48 58.33 -6.83
N GLN A 41 -31.40 59.13 -6.86
CA GLN A 41 -30.04 58.66 -7.17
C GLN A 41 -29.52 57.65 -6.13
N VAL A 42 -29.68 57.93 -4.83
CA VAL A 42 -29.26 57.03 -3.76
C VAL A 42 -30.11 55.76 -3.75
N LYS A 43 -31.42 55.85 -3.97
CA LYS A 43 -32.29 54.69 -4.13
C LYS A 43 -31.78 53.79 -5.26
N ALA A 44 -31.45 54.33 -6.44
CA ALA A 44 -30.92 53.55 -7.52
C ALA A 44 -29.57 52.86 -7.18
N LYS A 45 -28.70 53.56 -6.45
CA LYS A 45 -27.43 52.95 -5.94
C LYS A 45 -27.69 51.78 -4.98
N VAL A 46 -28.63 51.94 -4.06
CA VAL A 46 -29.01 50.86 -3.11
C VAL A 46 -29.53 49.64 -3.85
N GLU A 47 -30.45 49.83 -4.80
CA GLU A 47 -31.03 48.73 -5.60
C GLU A 47 -29.94 48.01 -6.42
N LYS A 48 -29.00 48.75 -7.02
CA LYS A 48 -27.90 48.20 -7.77
C LYS A 48 -26.92 47.41 -6.87
N ALA A 49 -26.57 47.97 -5.71
CA ALA A 49 -25.69 47.32 -4.75
C ALA A 49 -26.32 46.01 -4.16
N LEU A 50 -27.64 46.06 -3.90
CA LEU A 50 -28.37 44.87 -3.41
C LEU A 50 -28.42 43.77 -4.48
N THR A 51 -28.68 44.12 -5.74
CA THR A 51 -28.64 43.16 -6.85
C THR A 51 -27.26 42.53 -7.01
N ALA A 52 -26.20 43.34 -6.96
CA ALA A 52 -24.82 42.85 -7.08
C ALA A 52 -24.42 41.95 -5.91
N LEU A 53 -24.84 42.28 -4.66
CA LEU A 53 -24.57 41.45 -3.48
C LEU A 53 -25.32 40.12 -3.54
N ASN A 54 -26.59 40.14 -3.96
CA ASN A 54 -27.37 38.89 -4.11
C ASN A 54 -26.78 37.99 -5.21
N GLN A 55 -26.29 38.56 -6.32
CA GLN A 55 -25.60 37.78 -7.34
C GLN A 55 -24.30 37.17 -6.80
N ALA A 56 -23.46 37.98 -6.14
CA ALA A 56 -22.21 37.45 -5.55
C ALA A 56 -22.46 36.39 -4.50
N LYS A 57 -23.59 36.47 -3.75
CA LYS A 57 -24.01 35.43 -2.81
C LYS A 57 -24.40 34.12 -3.51
N SER A 58 -25.11 34.25 -4.64
CA SER A 58 -25.53 33.10 -5.46
C SER A 58 -24.34 32.41 -6.16
N ASP A 59 -23.29 33.16 -6.45
CA ASP A 59 -22.09 32.70 -7.14
C ASP A 59 -21.10 31.99 -6.16
N LEU A 60 -21.34 32.05 -4.85
CA LEU A 60 -20.49 31.35 -3.88
C LEU A 60 -20.47 29.86 -4.17
N THR A 61 -19.27 29.33 -4.37
CA THR A 61 -19.07 27.90 -4.66
C THR A 61 -17.97 27.33 -3.80
N ALA A 62 -18.13 26.07 -3.35
CA ALA A 62 -17.17 25.40 -2.48
C ALA A 62 -15.87 25.08 -3.22
N ASP A 63 -14.76 25.14 -2.49
CA ASP A 63 -13.45 24.70 -2.96
C ASP A 63 -13.38 23.18 -3.04
N THR A 64 -12.85 22.66 -4.15
CA THR A 64 -12.70 21.22 -4.40
C THR A 64 -11.27 20.74 -4.41
N SER A 65 -10.30 21.56 -4.01
CA SER A 65 -8.87 21.21 -4.07
C SER A 65 -8.55 19.93 -3.29
N ALA A 66 -9.09 19.79 -2.07
CA ALA A 66 -8.92 18.57 -1.26
C ALA A 66 -9.58 17.35 -1.91
N LEU A 67 -10.77 17.52 -2.48
CA LEU A 67 -11.48 16.44 -3.20
C LEU A 67 -10.68 15.98 -4.42
N GLN A 68 -10.14 16.91 -5.21
CA GLN A 68 -9.31 16.60 -6.37
C GLN A 68 -8.05 15.81 -5.98
N GLN A 69 -7.37 16.22 -4.90
CA GLN A 69 -6.23 15.49 -4.37
C GLN A 69 -6.59 14.08 -3.90
N ALA A 70 -7.73 13.93 -3.22
CA ALA A 70 -8.21 12.63 -2.76
C ALA A 70 -8.55 11.70 -3.94
N VAL A 71 -9.16 12.24 -5.01
CA VAL A 71 -9.45 11.48 -6.25
C VAL A 71 -8.18 10.97 -6.92
N GLN A 72 -7.10 11.75 -6.94
CA GLN A 72 -5.80 11.31 -7.46
C GLN A 72 -5.23 10.11 -6.68
N GLN A 73 -5.50 10.04 -5.37
CA GLN A 73 -5.07 8.92 -4.54
C GLN A 73 -5.80 7.59 -4.85
N LEU A 74 -6.94 7.64 -5.55
CA LEU A 74 -7.65 6.44 -6.01
C LEU A 74 -6.87 5.63 -7.06
N ASP A 75 -5.86 6.22 -7.70
CA ASP A 75 -5.02 5.57 -8.70
C ASP A 75 -3.81 4.84 -8.10
N ARG A 76 -3.66 4.85 -6.78
CA ARG A 76 -2.56 4.15 -6.11
C ARG A 76 -2.66 2.65 -6.28
N THR A 77 -1.51 2.04 -6.53
CA THR A 77 -1.35 0.59 -6.62
C THR A 77 -0.18 0.13 -5.77
N GLY A 78 -0.21 -1.12 -5.34
CA GLY A 78 0.91 -1.76 -4.66
C GLY A 78 1.93 -2.32 -5.64
N THR A 79 3.21 -2.31 -5.26
CA THR A 79 4.27 -2.98 -6.01
C THR A 79 4.26 -4.46 -5.64
N THR A 80 4.03 -5.34 -6.61
CA THR A 80 3.95 -6.80 -6.39
C THR A 80 5.27 -7.52 -6.62
N THR A 81 6.24 -6.88 -7.27
CA THR A 81 7.58 -7.45 -7.51
C THR A 81 8.28 -7.74 -6.17
N GLY A 82 8.78 -8.97 -6.00
CA GLY A 82 9.45 -9.38 -4.77
C GLY A 82 8.52 -9.64 -3.59
N MET A 83 7.21 -9.71 -3.81
CA MET A 83 6.22 -10.04 -2.79
C MET A 83 5.83 -11.52 -2.82
N ARG A 84 5.33 -12.03 -1.70
CA ARG A 84 4.83 -13.41 -1.58
C ARG A 84 3.63 -13.64 -2.47
N PRO A 85 3.54 -14.76 -3.22
CA PRO A 85 2.42 -15.07 -4.09
C PRO A 85 1.04 -15.02 -3.40
N ALA A 86 0.93 -15.55 -2.19
CA ALA A 86 -0.32 -15.51 -1.43
C ALA A 86 -0.74 -14.07 -1.08
N SER A 87 0.22 -13.20 -0.73
CA SER A 87 -0.06 -11.80 -0.42
C SER A 87 -0.45 -11.00 -1.67
N ILE A 88 0.13 -11.32 -2.83
CA ILE A 88 -0.27 -10.74 -4.13
C ILE A 88 -1.72 -11.16 -4.45
N THR A 89 -2.07 -12.42 -4.24
CA THR A 89 -3.43 -12.93 -4.46
C THR A 89 -4.43 -12.19 -3.56
N ALA A 90 -4.13 -12.03 -2.27
CA ALA A 90 -4.97 -11.30 -1.32
C ALA A 90 -5.13 -9.81 -1.73
N TYR A 91 -4.04 -9.16 -2.10
CA TYR A 91 -4.06 -7.79 -2.61
C TYR A 91 -4.94 -7.65 -3.86
N ASN A 92 -4.77 -8.51 -4.85
CA ASN A 92 -5.55 -8.47 -6.09
C ASN A 92 -7.04 -8.70 -5.83
N GLN A 93 -7.39 -9.64 -4.95
CA GLN A 93 -8.78 -9.87 -4.54
C GLN A 93 -9.38 -8.66 -3.84
N ALA A 94 -8.64 -8.03 -2.93
CA ALA A 94 -9.08 -6.82 -2.25
C ALA A 94 -9.30 -5.66 -3.23
N MET A 95 -8.37 -5.42 -4.16
CA MET A 95 -8.50 -4.39 -5.18
C MET A 95 -9.67 -4.66 -6.13
N GLN A 96 -9.88 -5.90 -6.53
CA GLN A 96 -11.02 -6.28 -7.36
C GLN A 96 -12.36 -6.06 -6.63
N ALA A 97 -12.43 -6.42 -5.35
CA ALA A 97 -13.64 -6.26 -4.54
C ALA A 97 -14.02 -4.79 -4.35
N LEU A 98 -13.04 -3.87 -4.29
CA LEU A 98 -13.33 -2.45 -4.11
C LEU A 98 -13.53 -1.66 -5.41
N ASN A 99 -13.29 -2.28 -6.57
CA ASN A 99 -13.39 -1.58 -7.86
C ASN A 99 -14.78 -0.95 -8.14
N PRO A 100 -15.92 -1.58 -7.81
CA PRO A 100 -17.24 -0.94 -7.96
C PRO A 100 -17.37 0.34 -7.10
N ASP A 101 -16.94 0.29 -5.86
CA ASP A 101 -17.01 1.44 -4.94
C ASP A 101 -16.06 2.56 -5.37
N LEU A 102 -14.87 2.21 -5.85
CA LEU A 102 -13.91 3.14 -6.42
C LEU A 102 -14.50 3.87 -7.63
N THR A 103 -15.10 3.13 -8.55
CA THR A 103 -15.75 3.69 -9.74
C THR A 103 -16.88 4.66 -9.35
N GLN A 104 -17.72 4.25 -8.41
CA GLN A 104 -18.83 5.08 -7.92
C GLN A 104 -18.33 6.34 -7.21
N ALA A 105 -17.33 6.21 -6.33
CA ALA A 105 -16.76 7.35 -5.62
C ALA A 105 -16.14 8.36 -6.59
N ARG A 106 -15.41 7.89 -7.61
CA ARG A 106 -14.83 8.73 -8.64
C ARG A 106 -15.91 9.47 -9.43
N GLN A 107 -16.93 8.75 -9.91
CA GLN A 107 -18.02 9.36 -10.67
C GLN A 107 -18.76 10.46 -9.88
N LYS A 108 -19.04 10.22 -8.61
CA LYS A 108 -19.67 11.21 -7.73
C LYS A 108 -18.77 12.41 -7.48
N ALA A 109 -17.48 12.17 -7.22
CA ALA A 109 -16.51 13.25 -7.04
C ALA A 109 -16.37 14.11 -8.28
N ASP A 110 -16.24 13.50 -9.46
CA ASP A 110 -16.13 14.21 -10.73
C ASP A 110 -17.39 15.05 -11.04
N ALA A 111 -18.57 14.52 -10.71
CA ALA A 111 -19.83 15.26 -10.86
C ALA A 111 -19.85 16.52 -9.99
N ILE A 112 -19.35 16.45 -8.75
CA ILE A 112 -19.26 17.61 -7.85
C ILE A 112 -18.16 18.58 -8.29
N ILE A 113 -16.99 18.08 -8.68
CA ILE A 113 -15.86 18.92 -9.17
C ILE A 113 -16.30 19.74 -10.39
N ASN A 114 -17.04 19.13 -11.31
CA ASN A 114 -17.48 19.77 -12.55
C ASN A 114 -18.78 20.57 -12.39
N LYS A 115 -19.42 20.56 -11.23
CA LYS A 115 -20.63 21.33 -10.96
C LYS A 115 -20.27 22.83 -10.87
N PRO A 116 -20.93 23.74 -11.63
CA PRO A 116 -20.60 25.17 -11.61
C PRO A 116 -20.71 25.81 -10.24
N ILE A 117 -21.79 25.52 -9.53
CA ILE A 117 -22.04 25.98 -8.15
C ILE A 117 -22.31 24.75 -7.28
N ARG A 118 -21.51 24.59 -6.22
CA ARG A 118 -21.57 23.46 -5.31
C ARG A 118 -21.49 23.93 -3.86
N THR A 119 -22.13 23.19 -2.97
CA THR A 119 -22.10 23.47 -1.54
C THR A 119 -20.91 22.81 -0.86
N VAL A 120 -20.52 23.35 0.30
CA VAL A 120 -19.50 22.72 1.16
C VAL A 120 -19.91 21.31 1.55
N GLN A 121 -21.19 21.10 1.82
CA GLN A 121 -21.72 19.78 2.21
C GLN A 121 -21.57 18.75 1.08
N GLU A 122 -21.89 19.11 -0.16
CA GLU A 122 -21.70 18.23 -1.33
C GLU A 122 -20.24 17.82 -1.50
N VAL A 123 -19.31 18.75 -1.34
CA VAL A 123 -17.86 18.48 -1.43
C VAL A 123 -17.40 17.59 -0.28
N GLN A 124 -17.85 17.84 0.95
CA GLN A 124 -17.50 17.03 2.11
C GLN A 124 -18.06 15.61 2.02
N ASP A 125 -19.27 15.44 1.52
CA ASP A 125 -19.88 14.12 1.35
C ASP A 125 -19.16 13.30 0.29
N ALA A 126 -18.78 13.92 -0.82
CA ALA A 126 -17.99 13.29 -1.86
C ALA A 126 -16.57 12.93 -1.34
N LEU A 127 -15.93 13.84 -0.60
CA LEU A 127 -14.63 13.63 -0.01
C LEU A 127 -14.61 12.44 0.95
N ARG A 128 -15.61 12.34 1.85
CA ARG A 128 -15.73 11.19 2.77
C ARG A 128 -15.82 9.86 2.02
N GLN A 129 -16.58 9.80 0.93
CA GLN A 129 -16.69 8.57 0.13
C GLN A 129 -15.36 8.20 -0.54
N VAL A 130 -14.67 9.18 -1.09
CA VAL A 130 -13.34 8.98 -1.70
C VAL A 130 -12.32 8.55 -0.65
N ASP A 131 -12.32 9.17 0.53
CA ASP A 131 -11.41 8.84 1.64
C ASP A 131 -11.62 7.41 2.15
N GLN A 132 -12.88 6.96 2.27
CA GLN A 132 -13.18 5.57 2.65
C GLN A 132 -12.61 4.56 1.63
N VAL A 133 -12.69 4.84 0.34
CA VAL A 133 -12.10 3.99 -0.69
C VAL A 133 -10.57 4.06 -0.63
N ASN A 134 -9.99 5.25 -0.45
CA ASN A 134 -8.54 5.43 -0.30
C ASN A 134 -7.98 4.66 0.91
N GLU A 135 -8.70 4.61 2.01
CA GLU A 135 -8.34 3.81 3.18
C GLU A 135 -8.32 2.31 2.85
N ARG A 136 -9.33 1.82 2.15
CA ARG A 136 -9.39 0.42 1.70
C ARG A 136 -8.28 0.07 0.70
N ILE A 137 -7.91 0.99 -0.19
CA ILE A 137 -6.73 0.84 -1.07
C ILE A 137 -5.47 0.68 -0.22
N THR A 138 -5.29 1.53 0.77
CA THR A 138 -4.15 1.45 1.70
C THR A 138 -4.13 0.11 2.44
N GLN A 139 -5.27 -0.36 2.93
CA GLN A 139 -5.39 -1.67 3.57
C GLN A 139 -5.04 -2.82 2.61
N ALA A 140 -5.49 -2.75 1.35
CA ALA A 140 -5.14 -3.74 0.33
C ALA A 140 -3.63 -3.75 0.06
N ILE A 141 -3.00 -2.59 -0.11
CA ILE A 141 -1.55 -2.46 -0.33
C ILE A 141 -0.77 -3.02 0.88
N ASN A 142 -1.24 -2.79 2.10
CA ASN A 142 -0.61 -3.28 3.33
C ASN A 142 -0.69 -4.81 3.50
N GLN A 143 -1.49 -5.51 2.70
CA GLN A 143 -1.49 -6.98 2.67
C GLN A 143 -0.27 -7.56 1.96
N LEU A 144 0.40 -6.78 1.12
CA LEU A 144 1.59 -7.20 0.41
C LEU A 144 2.73 -7.46 1.39
N GLN A 145 3.31 -8.66 1.32
CA GLN A 145 4.40 -9.10 2.16
C GLN A 145 5.61 -9.47 1.31
N PRO A 146 6.80 -9.00 1.63
CA PRO A 146 7.99 -9.34 0.87
C PRO A 146 8.33 -10.82 0.99
N LEU A 147 9.01 -11.36 -0.04
CA LEU A 147 9.61 -12.69 0.02
C LEU A 147 10.58 -12.76 1.20
N ALA A 148 10.57 -13.89 1.92
CA ALA A 148 11.55 -14.13 2.97
C ALA A 148 12.95 -14.34 2.36
N ASN A 149 13.99 -13.92 3.09
CA ASN A 149 15.37 -14.11 2.67
C ASN A 149 15.81 -15.56 2.85
N ASN A 150 16.12 -16.26 1.76
CA ASN A 150 16.55 -17.65 1.76
C ASN A 150 18.05 -17.84 1.43
N SER A 151 18.85 -16.77 1.45
CA SER A 151 20.27 -16.82 1.09
C SER A 151 21.10 -17.76 2.01
N GLU A 152 20.83 -17.76 3.29
CA GLU A 152 21.52 -18.63 4.22
C GLU A 152 21.15 -20.10 4.03
N LEU A 153 19.88 -20.41 3.73
CA LEU A 153 19.45 -21.77 3.41
C LEU A 153 20.11 -22.25 2.11
N LYS A 154 20.20 -21.40 1.08
CA LYS A 154 20.93 -21.71 -0.16
C LYS A 154 22.40 -22.03 0.11
N THR A 155 23.04 -21.27 0.99
CA THR A 155 24.44 -21.50 1.37
C THR A 155 24.60 -22.84 2.15
N ALA A 156 23.70 -23.12 3.08
CA ALA A 156 23.70 -24.38 3.84
C ALA A 156 23.48 -25.59 2.91
N LYS A 157 22.49 -25.48 2.01
CA LYS A 157 22.22 -26.51 0.99
C LYS A 157 23.44 -26.75 0.08
N ALA A 158 24.09 -25.71 -0.39
CA ALA A 158 25.27 -25.85 -1.23
C ALA A 158 26.40 -26.63 -0.52
N LYS A 159 26.63 -26.35 0.77
CA LYS A 159 27.60 -27.12 1.58
C LYS A 159 27.19 -28.60 1.73
N LEU A 160 25.91 -28.87 1.91
CA LEU A 160 25.38 -30.23 1.98
C LEU A 160 25.58 -30.96 0.65
N ASP A 161 25.25 -30.29 -0.47
CA ASP A 161 25.42 -30.85 -1.82
C ASP A 161 26.89 -31.15 -2.12
N ASP A 162 27.82 -30.28 -1.72
CA ASP A 162 29.25 -30.50 -1.87
C ASP A 162 29.71 -31.74 -1.07
N GLU A 163 29.21 -31.94 0.16
CA GLU A 163 29.51 -33.10 0.98
C GLU A 163 28.92 -34.40 0.41
N ILE A 164 27.70 -34.35 -0.13
CA ILE A 164 27.07 -35.48 -0.83
C ILE A 164 27.87 -35.93 -2.05
N ASN A 165 28.43 -34.97 -2.77
CA ASN A 165 29.15 -35.20 -4.04
C ASN A 165 30.63 -35.54 -3.84
N GLN A 166 31.12 -35.55 -2.60
CA GLN A 166 32.48 -36.00 -2.32
C GLN A 166 32.70 -37.44 -2.78
N THR A 167 33.87 -37.69 -3.33
CA THR A 167 34.33 -39.05 -3.64
C THR A 167 34.87 -39.71 -2.34
N VAL A 168 34.10 -40.64 -1.77
CA VAL A 168 34.45 -41.34 -0.57
C VAL A 168 34.70 -42.81 -0.94
N SER A 169 35.93 -43.29 -0.67
CA SER A 169 36.25 -44.71 -0.84
C SER A 169 35.74 -45.53 0.32
N THR A 170 35.00 -46.60 0.03
CA THR A 170 34.50 -47.58 0.98
C THR A 170 35.24 -48.92 0.89
N ASP A 171 36.28 -49.00 0.02
CA ASP A 171 37.02 -50.21 -0.18
C ASP A 171 37.74 -50.63 1.09
N GLY A 172 37.54 -51.88 1.50
CA GLY A 172 38.17 -52.43 2.72
C GLY A 172 37.64 -51.91 4.03
N MET A 173 36.49 -51.24 4.01
CA MET A 173 35.78 -50.79 5.23
C MET A 173 34.78 -51.85 5.71
N THR A 174 34.41 -51.79 7.01
CA THR A 174 33.39 -52.69 7.57
C THR A 174 32.02 -52.44 6.97
N THR A 175 31.24 -53.49 6.75
CA THR A 175 29.87 -53.42 6.23
C THR A 175 29.00 -52.50 7.08
N GLU A 176 29.16 -52.51 8.40
CA GLU A 176 28.41 -51.68 9.33
C GLU A 176 28.67 -50.17 9.07
N SER A 177 29.95 -49.78 8.96
CA SER A 177 30.34 -48.40 8.73
C SER A 177 29.94 -47.92 7.31
N ILE A 178 29.99 -48.80 6.30
CA ILE A 178 29.51 -48.54 4.95
C ILE A 178 27.98 -48.27 4.95
N ASN A 179 27.22 -49.16 5.64
CA ASN A 179 25.76 -49.00 5.72
C ASN A 179 25.37 -47.68 6.41
N ALA A 180 26.04 -47.34 7.54
CA ALA A 180 25.84 -46.08 8.25
C ALA A 180 26.10 -44.87 7.34
N TYR A 181 27.21 -44.89 6.57
CA TYR A 181 27.52 -43.86 5.58
C TYR A 181 26.46 -43.74 4.48
N GLN A 182 26.03 -44.88 3.91
CA GLN A 182 25.03 -44.89 2.87
C GLN A 182 23.69 -44.34 3.35
N GLN A 183 23.25 -44.70 4.56
CA GLN A 183 22.03 -44.17 5.18
C GLN A 183 22.14 -42.66 5.41
N ALA A 184 23.27 -42.19 5.95
CA ALA A 184 23.50 -40.75 6.12
C ALA A 184 23.49 -40.01 4.79
N LYS A 185 24.08 -40.57 3.73
CA LYS A 185 24.10 -40.00 2.41
C LYS A 185 22.70 -39.91 1.78
N GLN A 186 21.88 -40.97 1.91
CA GLN A 186 20.49 -40.95 1.44
C GLN A 186 19.64 -39.93 2.19
N ALA A 187 19.82 -39.83 3.51
CA ALA A 187 19.13 -38.82 4.32
C ALA A 187 19.54 -37.39 3.95
N ALA A 188 20.83 -37.18 3.66
CA ALA A 188 21.34 -35.88 3.18
C ALA A 188 20.75 -35.50 1.80
N GLN A 189 20.67 -36.47 0.88
CA GLN A 189 20.05 -36.25 -0.45
C GLN A 189 18.58 -35.86 -0.32
N ALA A 190 17.80 -36.58 0.50
CA ALA A 190 16.40 -36.25 0.74
C ALA A 190 16.20 -34.86 1.35
N GLU A 191 17.08 -34.47 2.28
CA GLU A 191 17.03 -33.12 2.90
C GLU A 191 17.44 -32.02 1.90
N SER A 192 18.43 -32.28 1.02
CA SER A 192 18.77 -31.34 -0.05
C SER A 192 17.60 -31.08 -0.99
N GLU A 193 16.82 -32.12 -1.33
CA GLU A 193 15.60 -31.97 -2.14
C GLU A 193 14.52 -31.19 -1.40
N ALA A 194 14.32 -31.48 -0.10
CA ALA A 194 13.37 -30.74 0.73
C ALA A 194 13.74 -29.26 0.85
N ALA A 195 15.02 -28.96 1.06
CA ALA A 195 15.52 -27.58 1.09
C ALA A 195 15.29 -26.86 -0.23
N GLN A 196 15.46 -27.55 -1.37
CA GLN A 196 15.17 -26.95 -2.69
C GLN A 196 13.68 -26.61 -2.83
N GLN A 197 12.78 -27.42 -2.29
CA GLN A 197 11.34 -27.12 -2.30
C GLN A 197 11.03 -25.88 -1.47
N VAL A 198 11.62 -25.73 -0.29
CA VAL A 198 11.46 -24.53 0.56
C VAL A 198 12.03 -23.29 -0.14
N ILE A 199 13.20 -23.39 -0.76
CA ILE A 199 13.82 -22.30 -1.54
C ILE A 199 12.92 -21.83 -2.69
N ASN A 200 12.24 -22.76 -3.35
CA ASN A 200 11.35 -22.49 -4.48
C ASN A 200 9.94 -22.03 -4.05
N ASN A 201 9.60 -22.20 -2.78
CA ASN A 201 8.31 -21.78 -2.25
C ASN A 201 8.33 -20.29 -1.93
N GLY A 202 7.77 -19.46 -2.80
CA GLY A 202 7.66 -18.01 -2.58
C GLY A 202 6.84 -17.61 -1.34
N ASP A 203 6.00 -18.51 -0.82
CA ASP A 203 5.20 -18.27 0.39
C ASP A 203 5.87 -18.79 1.68
N ALA A 204 7.08 -19.38 1.58
CA ALA A 204 7.84 -19.81 2.76
C ALA A 204 8.10 -18.60 3.69
N THR A 205 7.84 -18.83 4.99
CA THR A 205 8.12 -17.82 6.02
C THR A 205 9.60 -17.84 6.41
N GLU A 206 10.07 -16.79 7.09
CA GLU A 206 11.41 -16.80 7.67
C GLU A 206 11.61 -17.95 8.66
N GLN A 207 10.55 -18.33 9.38
CA GLN A 207 10.60 -19.48 10.30
C GLN A 207 10.72 -20.81 9.54
N ASP A 208 10.00 -20.99 8.44
CA ASP A 208 10.13 -22.19 7.58
C ASP A 208 11.56 -22.33 7.06
N ILE A 209 12.14 -21.23 6.59
CA ILE A 209 13.50 -21.17 6.08
C ILE A 209 14.52 -21.47 7.19
N ALA A 210 14.35 -20.90 8.38
CA ALA A 210 15.23 -21.16 9.53
C ALA A 210 15.15 -22.61 10.00
N ASN A 211 13.95 -23.17 10.07
CA ASN A 211 13.76 -24.57 10.45
C ASN A 211 14.40 -25.52 9.44
N GLU A 212 14.23 -25.23 8.15
CA GLU A 212 14.83 -26.05 7.09
C GLU A 212 16.35 -25.93 7.06
N LYS A 213 16.90 -24.74 7.27
CA LYS A 213 18.34 -24.55 7.41
C LYS A 213 18.91 -25.41 8.53
N ALA A 214 18.26 -25.46 9.70
CA ALA A 214 18.71 -26.29 10.81
C ALA A 214 18.74 -27.78 10.45
N LYS A 215 17.74 -28.30 9.73
CA LYS A 215 17.70 -29.69 9.25
C LYS A 215 18.83 -29.98 8.26
N VAL A 216 19.08 -29.07 7.34
CA VAL A 216 20.19 -29.17 6.36
C VAL A 216 21.53 -29.25 7.09
N GLU A 217 21.76 -28.38 8.07
CA GLU A 217 22.98 -28.39 8.90
C GLU A 217 23.13 -29.69 9.71
N ASP A 218 22.06 -30.23 10.26
CA ASP A 218 22.06 -31.53 10.98
C ASP A 218 22.45 -32.67 10.03
N LYS A 219 21.90 -32.72 8.81
CA LYS A 219 22.24 -33.77 7.84
C LYS A 219 23.66 -33.62 7.29
N TYR A 220 24.13 -32.38 7.10
CA TYR A 220 25.52 -32.10 6.76
C TYR A 220 26.46 -32.67 7.84
N ASN A 221 26.22 -32.38 9.12
CA ASN A 221 27.03 -32.86 10.24
C ASN A 221 26.97 -34.38 10.36
N ALA A 222 25.77 -34.96 10.19
CA ALA A 222 25.59 -36.42 10.25
C ALA A 222 26.35 -37.15 9.13
N LEU A 223 26.28 -36.64 7.90
CA LEU A 223 27.01 -37.20 6.77
C LEU A 223 28.53 -37.10 6.97
N LYS A 224 29.00 -35.94 7.40
CA LYS A 224 30.41 -35.70 7.67
C LYS A 224 30.93 -36.65 8.77
N GLN A 225 30.15 -36.86 9.82
CA GLN A 225 30.49 -37.77 10.88
C GLN A 225 30.48 -39.23 10.40
N ALA A 226 29.50 -39.62 9.57
CA ALA A 226 29.45 -40.98 9.02
C ALA A 226 30.67 -41.27 8.12
N ILE A 227 31.12 -40.28 7.34
CA ILE A 227 32.38 -40.38 6.54
C ILE A 227 33.59 -40.57 7.49
N ALA A 228 33.67 -39.75 8.54
CA ALA A 228 34.77 -39.83 9.51
C ALA A 228 34.80 -41.17 10.32
N ASN A 229 33.63 -41.81 10.46
CA ASN A 229 33.49 -43.09 11.19
C ASN A 229 33.66 -44.32 10.29
N LEU A 230 34.01 -44.17 9.03
CA LEU A 230 34.36 -45.32 8.19
C LEU A 230 35.53 -46.08 8.81
N THR A 231 35.32 -47.36 9.06
CA THR A 231 36.26 -48.20 9.85
C THR A 231 36.80 -49.30 8.98
N PRO A 232 38.14 -49.46 8.87
CA PRO A 232 38.73 -50.56 8.12
C PRO A 232 38.30 -51.93 8.65
N ASP A 233 38.05 -52.88 7.73
CA ASP A 233 37.78 -54.27 8.06
C ASP A 233 39.12 -55.00 8.26
N VAL A 234 39.43 -55.35 9.49
CA VAL A 234 40.64 -56.09 9.87
C VAL A 234 40.42 -57.60 9.91
N SER A 235 39.19 -58.08 9.67
CA SER A 235 38.87 -59.52 9.74
C SER A 235 39.65 -60.42 8.77
N PRO A 236 40.05 -59.93 7.55
CA PRO A 236 40.94 -60.71 6.69
C PRO A 236 42.32 -60.94 7.29
N LEU A 237 42.85 -59.96 8.06
CA LEU A 237 44.16 -60.08 8.74
C LEU A 237 44.08 -61.03 9.93
N GLU A 238 42.96 -60.98 10.68
CA GLU A 238 42.74 -61.89 11.82
C GLU A 238 42.60 -63.34 11.34
N ARG A 239 42.04 -63.59 10.18
CA ARG A 239 41.93 -64.94 9.57
C ARG A 239 43.21 -65.48 9.01
N ALA A 240 44.19 -64.60 8.74
CA ALA A 240 45.51 -64.98 8.21
C ALA A 240 46.54 -65.29 9.29
N LYS A 241 46.23 -65.05 10.59
CA LYS A 241 47.02 -65.37 11.77
C LYS A 241 46.76 -66.79 12.20
#